data_ccb79925407af20d31dbe27bd5dd0fb7
#
_entry.id   ccb79925407af20d31dbe27bd5dd0fb7
#
_cell.length_a   1.000
_cell.length_b   1.000
_cell.length_c   1.000
_cell.angle_alpha   90.00
_cell.angle_beta   90.00
_cell.angle_gamma   90.00
#
_symmetry.space_group_name_H-M   'P 1'
#
loop_
_entity.id
_entity.type
_entity.pdbx_description
1 polymer ?
#
loop_
_entity_poly.entity_id
_entity_poly.type
_entity_poly.pdbx_seq_one_letter_code
_entity_poly.pdbx_strand_id
1 'polypeptide(L)'
;MLVSAKSGTIDTVAGNGTPAYVGDGGLAVSACLNEPKSIALDGAEHLYIADSENHVIRRVDLKTGIVTTVAGRPEISSSEHDVVEIRGTSVADQAEDDPFGGPEQSTPQTFAQLADLSGTVRFVVGTSARAGRYYGDGGPASHATLNFPTAVAVDERGNLYIADTMNHRVRKVEAITGTITTIAGTGQHRFSGDGGPATSAALNEPTALAVDGKGQLYIADQSNNRVRKVDQATGVITTVAGTGEAAYTGDGMPASEASLAGPSGLALGPDGALYIADTFNGRIRRVDPETGVISTVAGDGGEYRYQGRANEFSTSLSRPYGIALDREGHILITDSDSHLIRKWDRTKKIVRRVAGNGMAQFGGDGGPPEDCSLNYPFGVVVDDRGNMYIADTFNHRVRMIAA
;
A
#
# COMPACT_ATOMS: atom_id res chain seq x y z
N MET A 1 13.27 15.40 18.21
CA MET A 1 12.10 16.06 17.60
C MET A 1 12.17 15.80 16.11
N LEU A 2 11.20 15.09 15.57
CA LEU A 2 10.93 15.17 14.13
C LEU A 2 10.92 16.67 13.80
N VAL A 3 11.56 17.00 12.69
CA VAL A 3 11.75 18.35 12.18
C VAL A 3 10.54 19.21 12.55
N SER A 4 10.75 20.35 13.18
CA SER A 4 9.70 21.37 13.31
C SER A 4 9.44 21.88 11.89
N ALA A 5 8.64 21.09 11.14
CA ALA A 5 8.27 21.47 9.80
C ALA A 5 7.49 22.78 9.87
N LYS A 6 7.83 23.71 9.02
CA LYS A 6 7.11 24.97 8.90
C LYS A 6 5.72 24.68 8.34
N SER A 7 4.67 25.24 8.94
CA SER A 7 3.30 25.10 8.42
C SER A 7 3.27 25.41 6.91
N GLY A 8 2.58 24.56 6.16
CA GLY A 8 2.45 24.68 4.71
C GLY A 8 3.68 24.23 3.90
N THR A 9 4.66 23.55 4.53
CA THR A 9 5.78 22.94 3.80
C THR A 9 5.68 21.42 3.77
N ILE A 10 6.33 20.81 2.80
CA ILE A 10 6.52 19.37 2.70
C ILE A 10 7.94 19.00 3.06
N ASP A 11 8.14 17.95 3.86
CA ASP A 11 9.44 17.46 4.30
C ASP A 11 9.48 15.93 4.34
N THR A 12 10.66 15.34 4.17
CA THR A 12 10.89 13.90 4.39
C THR A 12 10.90 13.59 5.88
N VAL A 13 10.11 12.61 6.32
CA VAL A 13 10.04 12.15 7.72
C VAL A 13 10.58 10.73 7.91
N ALA A 14 10.67 9.93 6.88
CA ALA A 14 11.32 8.62 6.89
C ALA A 14 11.85 8.26 5.50
N GLY A 15 12.94 7.51 5.46
CA GLY A 15 13.59 7.08 4.24
C GLY A 15 14.60 8.11 3.71
N ASN A 16 15.76 7.61 3.25
CA ASN A 16 16.82 8.44 2.67
C ASN A 16 16.85 8.39 1.13
N GLY A 17 15.95 7.58 0.52
CA GLY A 17 15.83 7.39 -0.93
C GLY A 17 16.65 6.25 -1.50
N THR A 18 17.40 5.54 -0.69
CA THR A 18 18.12 4.33 -1.12
C THR A 18 17.21 3.11 -0.88
N PRO A 19 16.90 2.31 -1.92
CA PRO A 19 16.11 1.08 -1.77
C PRO A 19 16.93 0.00 -1.07
N ALA A 20 16.71 -0.17 0.23
CA ALA A 20 17.38 -1.18 1.05
C ALA A 20 16.66 -1.35 2.40
N TYR A 21 17.08 -2.36 3.18
CA TYR A 21 16.68 -2.51 4.57
C TYR A 21 17.84 -2.15 5.50
N VAL A 22 17.82 -0.94 6.05
CA VAL A 22 18.84 -0.44 7.00
C VAL A 22 18.19 0.58 7.94
N GLY A 23 18.78 0.75 9.11
CA GLY A 23 18.56 1.92 9.97
C GLY A 23 17.65 1.68 11.18
N ASP A 24 17.27 0.44 11.51
CA ASP A 24 16.52 0.14 12.74
C ASP A 24 17.29 0.59 13.99
N GLY A 25 16.58 1.24 14.93
CA GLY A 25 17.16 1.85 16.12
C GLY A 25 17.77 3.24 15.88
N GLY A 26 17.85 3.70 14.64
CA GLY A 26 18.34 5.02 14.24
C GLY A 26 17.24 5.98 13.82
N LEU A 27 17.65 7.17 13.32
CA LEU A 27 16.72 8.17 12.81
C LEU A 27 16.02 7.71 11.53
N ALA A 28 14.71 7.82 11.47
CA ALA A 28 13.89 7.40 10.35
C ALA A 28 14.28 8.08 9.03
N VAL A 29 14.65 9.36 9.08
CA VAL A 29 15.10 10.12 7.90
C VAL A 29 16.43 9.63 7.33
N SER A 30 17.22 8.88 8.11
CA SER A 30 18.50 8.30 7.69
C SER A 30 18.37 6.81 7.32
N ALA A 31 17.23 6.21 7.63
CA ALA A 31 16.95 4.81 7.32
C ALA A 31 16.74 4.61 5.81
N CYS A 32 16.96 3.39 5.34
CA CYS A 32 16.52 2.99 4.02
C CYS A 32 15.14 2.35 4.10
N LEU A 33 14.28 2.70 3.17
CA LEU A 33 13.00 2.05 2.88
C LEU A 33 13.02 1.51 1.45
N ASN A 34 12.20 0.52 1.15
CA ASN A 34 12.10 0.01 -0.20
C ASN A 34 10.63 -0.13 -0.63
N GLU A 35 10.19 0.78 -1.47
CA GLU A 35 8.82 0.92 -1.96
C GLU A 35 7.78 0.92 -0.81
N PRO A 36 7.80 1.90 0.11
CA PRO A 36 6.75 2.02 1.10
C PRO A 36 5.40 2.26 0.40
N LYS A 37 4.44 1.35 0.58
CA LYS A 37 3.15 1.44 -0.14
C LYS A 37 2.02 2.00 0.73
N SER A 38 2.02 1.69 2.00
CA SER A 38 0.97 2.15 2.92
C SER A 38 1.56 2.65 4.22
N ILE A 39 0.84 3.56 4.83
CA ILE A 39 1.17 4.14 6.13
C ILE A 39 -0.10 4.20 6.99
N ALA A 40 0.07 4.11 8.31
CA ALA A 40 -1.00 4.26 9.29
C ALA A 40 -0.49 4.99 10.54
N LEU A 41 -1.40 5.63 11.25
CA LEU A 41 -1.11 6.35 12.50
C LEU A 41 -1.90 5.72 13.65
N ASP A 42 -1.30 5.60 14.84
CA ASP A 42 -1.98 5.26 16.08
C ASP A 42 -2.34 6.53 16.91
N GLY A 43 -2.89 7.50 16.24
CA GLY A 43 -3.07 8.84 16.78
C GLY A 43 -1.86 9.72 16.50
N ALA A 44 -1.22 10.29 17.55
CA ALA A 44 -0.14 11.26 17.37
C ALA A 44 1.26 10.72 17.74
N GLU A 45 1.40 9.44 18.05
CA GLU A 45 2.64 8.90 18.62
C GLU A 45 3.49 8.12 17.63
N HIS A 46 2.88 7.28 16.80
CA HIS A 46 3.62 6.42 15.89
C HIS A 46 3.07 6.45 14.47
N LEU A 47 3.97 6.37 13.51
CA LEU A 47 3.71 6.15 12.10
C LEU A 47 4.17 4.74 11.72
N TYR A 48 3.25 3.90 11.28
CA TYR A 48 3.55 2.58 10.75
C TYR A 48 3.67 2.65 9.24
N ILE A 49 4.63 1.91 8.68
CA ILE A 49 4.99 1.92 7.27
C ILE A 49 5.02 0.48 6.77
N ALA A 50 4.22 0.16 5.76
CA ALA A 50 4.39 -1.07 5.00
C ALA A 50 5.58 -0.90 4.05
N ASP A 51 6.75 -1.37 4.47
CA ASP A 51 8.02 -1.32 3.75
C ASP A 51 8.10 -2.56 2.84
N SER A 52 7.39 -2.49 1.71
CA SER A 52 6.84 -3.64 0.99
C SER A 52 7.88 -4.55 0.39
N GLU A 53 8.88 -4.01 -0.32
CA GLU A 53 9.97 -4.78 -0.91
C GLU A 53 10.98 -5.28 0.14
N ASN A 54 10.94 -4.72 1.34
CA ASN A 54 11.70 -5.23 2.48
C ASN A 54 10.92 -6.30 3.27
N HIS A 55 9.67 -6.59 2.90
CA HIS A 55 8.81 -7.60 3.52
C HIS A 55 8.57 -7.38 5.02
N VAL A 56 8.53 -6.13 5.47
CA VAL A 56 8.39 -5.76 6.89
C VAL A 56 7.40 -4.63 7.10
N ILE A 57 6.95 -4.49 8.35
CA ILE A 57 6.28 -3.29 8.84
C ILE A 57 7.25 -2.54 9.76
N ARG A 58 7.55 -1.30 9.42
CA ARG A 58 8.37 -0.39 10.22
C ARG A 58 7.48 0.53 11.04
N ARG A 59 7.95 0.93 12.20
CA ARG A 59 7.30 1.92 13.05
C ARG A 59 8.27 3.07 13.32
N VAL A 60 7.83 4.29 13.10
CA VAL A 60 8.53 5.52 13.48
C VAL A 60 7.86 6.10 14.71
N ASP A 61 8.60 6.28 15.78
CA ASP A 61 8.18 7.08 16.92
C ASP A 61 8.26 8.57 16.53
N LEU A 62 7.09 9.21 16.43
CA LEU A 62 6.99 10.59 15.94
C LEU A 62 7.59 11.63 16.91
N LYS A 63 7.82 11.27 18.16
CA LYS A 63 8.43 12.14 19.17
C LYS A 63 9.96 12.11 19.11
N THR A 64 10.54 10.93 18.94
CA THR A 64 11.99 10.73 18.92
C THR A 64 12.57 10.69 17.50
N GLY A 65 11.75 10.37 16.51
CA GLY A 65 12.16 10.14 15.13
C GLY A 65 12.84 8.78 14.90
N ILE A 66 12.81 7.88 15.89
CA ILE A 66 13.47 6.56 15.78
C ILE A 66 12.57 5.59 15.03
N VAL A 67 13.18 4.84 14.10
CA VAL A 67 12.50 3.76 13.36
C VAL A 67 12.87 2.39 13.89
N THR A 68 11.90 1.48 13.93
CA THR A 68 12.07 0.07 14.32
C THR A 68 11.19 -0.83 13.49
N THR A 69 11.62 -2.07 13.24
CA THR A 69 10.77 -3.10 12.63
C THR A 69 9.88 -3.74 13.71
N VAL A 70 8.57 -3.79 13.44
CA VAL A 70 7.57 -4.33 14.39
C VAL A 70 6.93 -5.63 13.91
N ALA A 71 6.95 -5.90 12.62
CA ALA A 71 6.50 -7.17 12.06
C ALA A 71 7.28 -7.50 10.78
N GLY A 72 7.41 -8.79 10.50
CA GLY A 72 8.19 -9.28 9.38
C GLY A 72 9.67 -9.46 9.74
N ARG A 73 10.28 -10.38 9.04
CA ARG A 73 11.71 -10.62 9.11
C ARG A 73 12.32 -10.25 7.75
N PRO A 74 13.19 -9.25 7.69
CA PRO A 74 13.86 -8.93 6.44
C PRO A 74 14.65 -10.15 5.99
N GLU A 75 14.64 -10.43 4.70
CA GLU A 75 15.63 -11.34 4.14
C GLU A 75 16.99 -10.66 4.23
N ILE A 76 17.70 -10.88 5.32
CA ILE A 76 19.13 -10.63 5.33
C ILE A 76 19.68 -11.66 4.36
N SER A 77 20.21 -11.22 3.21
CA SER A 77 21.05 -12.10 2.41
C SER A 77 22.12 -12.64 3.34
N SER A 78 21.90 -13.84 3.87
CA SER A 78 22.96 -14.55 4.57
C SER A 78 24.12 -14.59 3.59
N SER A 79 25.33 -14.28 4.04
CA SER A 79 26.55 -14.33 3.26
C SER A 79 26.94 -15.73 2.77
N GLU A 80 26.04 -16.67 2.81
CA GLU A 80 26.04 -17.92 2.07
C GLU A 80 25.35 -17.67 0.72
N HIS A 81 26.07 -16.95 -0.13
CA HIS A 81 25.74 -16.87 -1.54
C HIS A 81 25.98 -18.27 -2.12
N ASP A 82 24.96 -18.91 -2.64
CA ASP A 82 25.15 -19.94 -3.64
C ASP A 82 25.74 -19.27 -4.87
N VAL A 83 27.07 -19.12 -4.87
CA VAL A 83 27.82 -18.67 -6.02
C VAL A 83 27.84 -19.82 -7.01
N VAL A 84 26.92 -19.81 -7.96
CA VAL A 84 27.01 -20.73 -9.10
C VAL A 84 28.11 -20.20 -10.00
N GLU A 85 29.32 -20.77 -9.91
CA GLU A 85 30.37 -20.56 -10.90
C GLU A 85 29.98 -21.22 -12.19
N ILE A 86 29.50 -20.46 -13.16
CA ILE A 86 29.39 -20.95 -14.53
C ILE A 86 30.71 -20.69 -15.21
N ARG A 87 31.57 -21.71 -15.27
CA ARG A 87 32.78 -21.69 -16.12
C ARG A 87 32.38 -21.90 -17.55
N GLY A 88 32.52 -20.86 -18.32
CA GLY A 88 32.61 -20.75 -19.75
C GLY A 88 32.00 -21.84 -20.63
N THR A 89 30.89 -21.49 -21.25
CA THR A 89 30.61 -21.74 -22.65
C THR A 89 29.64 -20.63 -23.13
N SER A 90 29.85 -20.17 -24.33
CA SER A 90 29.10 -19.09 -24.95
C SER A 90 27.58 -19.36 -24.91
N VAL A 91 26.81 -18.37 -24.50
CA VAL A 91 25.34 -18.36 -24.41
C VAL A 91 24.67 -18.41 -25.79
N ALA A 92 25.29 -19.09 -26.78
CA ALA A 92 24.78 -19.14 -28.16
C ALA A 92 24.02 -20.42 -28.53
N ASP A 93 24.01 -21.45 -27.69
CA ASP A 93 23.47 -22.75 -28.11
C ASP A 93 22.58 -23.44 -27.05
N GLN A 94 21.51 -22.83 -26.60
CA GLN A 94 20.37 -23.56 -26.05
C GLN A 94 19.09 -22.69 -26.14
N ALA A 95 18.62 -22.51 -27.37
CA ALA A 95 17.24 -22.21 -27.66
C ALA A 95 16.65 -23.46 -28.30
N GLU A 96 16.18 -24.41 -27.52
CA GLU A 96 15.33 -25.48 -28.02
C GLU A 96 14.04 -25.56 -27.21
N ASP A 97 12.97 -25.22 -27.94
CA ASP A 97 11.59 -25.65 -27.83
C ASP A 97 10.87 -25.66 -26.50
N ASP A 98 10.20 -24.55 -26.21
CA ASP A 98 8.99 -24.53 -25.37
C ASP A 98 7.74 -24.64 -26.25
N PRO A 99 6.96 -25.74 -26.16
CA PRO A 99 5.78 -25.95 -27.00
C PRO A 99 4.50 -25.21 -26.60
N PHE A 100 4.56 -24.32 -25.60
CA PHE A 100 3.41 -23.54 -25.12
C PHE A 100 3.66 -22.03 -25.11
N GLY A 101 4.05 -21.50 -26.28
CA GLY A 101 4.32 -20.07 -26.47
C GLY A 101 3.08 -19.20 -26.29
N GLY A 102 3.04 -18.43 -25.18
CA GLY A 102 2.28 -17.20 -25.03
C GLY A 102 3.26 -16.04 -24.77
N PRO A 103 2.99 -14.81 -25.22
CA PRO A 103 3.92 -13.71 -25.02
C PRO A 103 3.83 -13.19 -23.59
N GLU A 104 4.64 -13.72 -22.70
CA GLU A 104 4.93 -13.07 -21.43
C GLU A 104 5.93 -11.94 -21.69
N GLN A 105 5.46 -10.70 -21.50
CA GLN A 105 6.34 -9.56 -21.37
C GLN A 105 7.02 -9.66 -20.00
N SER A 106 8.21 -10.26 -20.00
CA SER A 106 9.09 -10.23 -18.83
C SER A 106 9.57 -8.81 -18.59
N THR A 107 9.20 -8.23 -17.45
CA THR A 107 9.86 -7.02 -16.93
C THR A 107 11.37 -7.28 -16.82
N PRO A 108 12.22 -6.32 -17.18
CA PRO A 108 13.67 -6.53 -17.07
C PRO A 108 14.04 -6.63 -15.60
N GLN A 109 14.53 -7.78 -15.19
CA GLN A 109 15.19 -7.93 -13.91
C GLN A 109 16.52 -7.18 -13.97
N THR A 110 16.75 -6.29 -13.01
CA THR A 110 17.99 -5.55 -12.91
C THR A 110 19.08 -6.48 -12.40
N PHE A 111 19.92 -6.97 -13.30
CA PHE A 111 21.11 -7.73 -12.93
C PHE A 111 22.25 -6.78 -12.57
N ALA A 112 22.76 -6.84 -11.35
CA ALA A 112 24.00 -6.19 -11.01
C ALA A 112 25.18 -7.02 -11.56
N GLN A 113 25.90 -6.48 -12.50
CA GLN A 113 27.07 -7.13 -13.11
C GLN A 113 28.33 -6.66 -12.37
N LEU A 114 28.96 -7.56 -11.64
CA LEU A 114 30.28 -7.37 -11.06
C LEU A 114 31.31 -8.12 -11.90
N ALA A 115 32.08 -7.40 -12.70
CA ALA A 115 33.24 -7.96 -13.40
C ALA A 115 34.47 -7.87 -12.49
N ASP A 116 35.18 -8.99 -12.27
CA ASP A 116 36.50 -8.98 -11.68
C ASP A 116 37.57 -8.85 -12.78
N LEU A 117 38.79 -8.52 -12.38
CA LEU A 117 39.94 -8.32 -13.28
C LEU A 117 40.39 -9.60 -14.01
N SER A 118 39.77 -10.75 -13.75
CA SER A 118 40.09 -12.04 -14.39
C SER A 118 39.16 -12.37 -15.57
N GLY A 119 38.19 -11.50 -15.88
CA GLY A 119 37.24 -11.71 -16.98
C GLY A 119 36.13 -12.71 -16.66
N THR A 120 35.98 -13.13 -15.43
CA THR A 120 34.90 -14.00 -14.98
C THR A 120 33.68 -13.12 -14.61
N VAL A 121 32.57 -13.28 -15.33
CA VAL A 121 31.32 -12.60 -14.99
C VAL A 121 30.65 -13.41 -13.89
N ARG A 122 30.51 -12.81 -12.71
CA ARG A 122 29.74 -13.38 -11.60
C ARG A 122 28.34 -12.80 -11.63
N PHE A 123 27.36 -13.66 -11.83
CA PHE A 123 25.95 -13.29 -11.64
C PHE A 123 25.57 -13.60 -10.20
N VAL A 124 25.22 -12.59 -9.44
CA VAL A 124 24.50 -12.79 -8.19
C VAL A 124 23.04 -12.98 -8.56
N VAL A 125 22.62 -14.22 -8.72
CA VAL A 125 21.21 -14.53 -8.80
C VAL A 125 20.67 -14.40 -7.39
N GLY A 126 20.05 -13.29 -7.08
CA GLY A 126 19.20 -13.18 -5.90
C GLY A 126 18.10 -14.21 -6.08
N THR A 127 18.27 -15.39 -5.49
CA THR A 127 17.19 -16.34 -5.44
C THR A 127 16.15 -15.80 -4.48
N SER A 128 15.15 -15.08 -4.99
CA SER A 128 13.88 -14.80 -4.33
C SER A 128 13.10 -16.11 -4.03
N ALA A 129 13.77 -17.25 -4.08
CA ALA A 129 13.19 -18.58 -3.94
C ALA A 129 12.75 -18.94 -2.50
N ARG A 130 12.86 -18.01 -1.54
CA ARG A 130 12.31 -18.16 -0.18
C ARG A 130 11.34 -17.07 0.25
N ALA A 131 11.18 -15.98 -0.48
CA ALA A 131 10.09 -15.05 -0.34
C ALA A 131 8.80 -15.77 -0.73
N GLY A 132 7.94 -16.12 0.20
CA GLY A 132 6.69 -16.83 -0.10
C GLY A 132 6.36 -17.99 0.81
N ARG A 133 7.15 -18.24 1.84
CA ARG A 133 6.72 -19.16 2.91
C ARG A 133 6.12 -18.35 4.04
N TYR A 134 4.79 -18.31 4.05
CA TYR A 134 4.01 -17.92 5.19
C TYR A 134 4.47 -18.68 6.44
N TYR A 135 4.89 -17.94 7.47
CA TYR A 135 5.37 -18.50 8.74
C TYR A 135 5.14 -17.53 9.90
N GLY A 136 5.07 -18.08 11.11
CA GLY A 136 5.21 -17.32 12.36
C GLY A 136 3.93 -17.04 13.10
N ASP A 137 2.75 -17.57 12.67
CA ASP A 137 1.52 -17.44 13.44
C ASP A 137 1.64 -18.03 14.83
N GLY A 138 1.11 -17.31 15.82
CA GLY A 138 1.18 -17.65 17.22
C GLY A 138 2.49 -17.27 17.91
N GLY A 139 3.45 -16.73 17.15
CA GLY A 139 4.73 -16.24 17.67
C GLY A 139 4.91 -14.73 17.61
N PRO A 140 6.11 -14.22 17.99
CA PRO A 140 6.43 -12.81 17.89
C PRO A 140 6.37 -12.31 16.44
N ALA A 141 5.72 -11.18 16.21
CA ALA A 141 5.53 -10.60 14.87
C ALA A 141 6.86 -10.29 14.16
N SER A 142 7.91 -9.92 14.91
CA SER A 142 9.25 -9.68 14.37
C SER A 142 9.97 -10.94 13.86
N HIS A 143 9.46 -12.13 14.19
CA HIS A 143 10.00 -13.41 13.72
C HIS A 143 9.15 -14.04 12.60
N ALA A 144 8.02 -13.44 12.28
CA ALA A 144 7.16 -13.90 11.19
C ALA A 144 7.76 -13.56 9.82
N THR A 145 7.38 -14.31 8.80
CA THR A 145 7.63 -13.92 7.41
C THR A 145 6.39 -13.27 6.83
N LEU A 146 6.58 -12.11 6.23
CA LEU A 146 5.60 -11.43 5.39
C LEU A 146 6.05 -11.52 3.93
N ASN A 147 5.11 -11.37 3.00
CA ASN A 147 5.44 -11.35 1.59
C ASN A 147 4.76 -10.14 0.92
N PHE A 148 5.56 -9.13 0.63
CA PHE A 148 5.11 -7.91 -0.02
C PHE A 148 3.89 -7.29 0.68
N PRO A 149 4.00 -6.90 1.98
CA PRO A 149 2.89 -6.28 2.68
C PRO A 149 2.56 -4.92 2.04
N THR A 150 1.35 -4.74 1.55
CA THR A 150 0.95 -3.50 0.87
C THR A 150 0.11 -2.58 1.72
N ALA A 151 -0.48 -3.08 2.81
CA ALA A 151 -1.26 -2.24 3.71
C ALA A 151 -0.99 -2.56 5.18
N VAL A 152 -1.09 -1.52 5.98
CA VAL A 152 -1.14 -1.59 7.43
C VAL A 152 -2.27 -0.69 7.94
N ALA A 153 -3.04 -1.18 8.91
CA ALA A 153 -4.04 -0.42 9.65
C ALA A 153 -3.86 -0.63 11.15
N VAL A 154 -4.32 0.31 11.94
CA VAL A 154 -4.21 0.27 13.41
C VAL A 154 -5.60 0.49 14.00
N ASP A 155 -5.99 -0.31 14.99
CA ASP A 155 -7.23 -0.06 15.74
C ASP A 155 -6.97 0.82 16.99
N GLU A 156 -8.04 1.22 17.65
CA GLU A 156 -7.99 2.06 18.86
C GLU A 156 -7.24 1.40 20.04
N ARG A 157 -7.03 0.09 20.00
CA ARG A 157 -6.27 -0.68 21.00
C ARG A 157 -4.79 -0.81 20.64
N GLY A 158 -4.39 -0.29 19.48
CA GLY A 158 -3.03 -0.37 18.96
C GLY A 158 -2.70 -1.70 18.26
N ASN A 159 -3.69 -2.58 18.01
CA ASN A 159 -3.44 -3.77 17.24
C ASN A 159 -3.18 -3.41 15.77
N LEU A 160 -2.20 -4.06 15.16
CA LEU A 160 -1.88 -3.86 13.75
C LEU A 160 -2.58 -4.92 12.89
N TYR A 161 -3.12 -4.47 11.77
CA TYR A 161 -3.67 -5.31 10.71
C TYR A 161 -2.79 -5.13 9.48
N ILE A 162 -2.33 -6.23 8.90
CA ILE A 162 -1.34 -6.24 7.81
C ILE A 162 -1.94 -7.01 6.64
N ALA A 163 -2.06 -6.37 5.50
CA ALA A 163 -2.30 -7.07 4.24
C ALA A 163 -1.00 -7.73 3.79
N ASP A 164 -0.88 -9.01 4.06
CA ASP A 164 0.24 -9.87 3.66
C ASP A 164 -0.04 -10.38 2.23
N THR A 165 0.09 -9.46 1.28
CA THR A 165 -0.54 -9.45 -0.03
C THR A 165 -0.20 -10.67 -0.87
N MET A 166 1.08 -10.97 -1.04
CA MET A 166 1.53 -12.12 -1.83
C MET A 166 1.40 -13.45 -1.07
N ASN A 167 1.10 -13.41 0.22
CA ASN A 167 0.65 -14.57 0.98
C ASN A 167 -0.88 -14.73 0.95
N HIS A 168 -1.61 -13.83 0.28
CA HIS A 168 -3.07 -13.85 0.16
C HIS A 168 -3.78 -13.97 1.51
N ARG A 169 -3.31 -13.21 2.52
CA ARG A 169 -3.78 -13.22 3.89
C ARG A 169 -3.85 -11.82 4.49
N VAL A 170 -4.65 -11.74 5.55
CA VAL A 170 -4.56 -10.60 6.48
C VAL A 170 -4.08 -11.14 7.81
N ARG A 171 -3.03 -10.51 8.32
CA ARG A 171 -2.40 -10.84 9.61
C ARG A 171 -2.75 -9.76 10.63
N LYS A 172 -2.87 -10.16 11.90
CA LYS A 172 -3.06 -9.25 13.02
C LYS A 172 -1.91 -9.41 14.01
N VAL A 173 -1.38 -8.28 14.49
CA VAL A 173 -0.42 -8.24 15.59
C VAL A 173 -1.12 -7.66 16.82
N GLU A 174 -1.19 -8.44 17.89
CA GLU A 174 -1.76 -7.97 19.15
C GLU A 174 -0.82 -6.97 19.83
N ALA A 175 -1.32 -5.78 20.15
CA ALA A 175 -0.52 -4.69 20.72
C ALA A 175 0.18 -5.06 22.04
N ILE A 176 -0.51 -5.81 22.90
CA ILE A 176 -0.02 -6.17 24.24
C ILE A 176 1.06 -7.23 24.20
N THR A 177 0.88 -8.28 23.37
CA THR A 177 1.74 -9.45 23.35
C THR A 177 2.77 -9.44 22.24
N GLY A 178 2.57 -8.60 21.20
CA GLY A 178 3.37 -8.62 19.97
C GLY A 178 3.19 -9.90 19.14
N THR A 179 2.17 -10.71 19.46
CA THR A 179 1.91 -11.98 18.77
C THR A 179 1.19 -11.71 17.44
N ILE A 180 1.67 -12.32 16.36
CA ILE A 180 1.03 -12.27 15.05
C ILE A 180 0.16 -13.51 14.80
N THR A 181 -1.01 -13.31 14.16
CA THR A 181 -1.90 -14.39 13.77
C THR A 181 -2.57 -14.06 12.43
N THR A 182 -2.91 -15.08 11.64
CA THR A 182 -3.78 -14.92 10.48
C THR A 182 -5.23 -14.77 10.92
N ILE A 183 -5.89 -13.73 10.45
CA ILE A 183 -7.31 -13.46 10.76
C ILE A 183 -8.22 -13.59 9.54
N ALA A 184 -7.68 -13.57 8.33
CA ALA A 184 -8.41 -13.86 7.09
C ALA A 184 -7.46 -14.40 6.02
N GLY A 185 -7.98 -15.25 5.15
CA GLY A 185 -7.26 -15.80 4.02
C GLY A 185 -6.60 -17.16 4.28
N THR A 186 -6.72 -18.07 3.31
CA THR A 186 -6.10 -19.40 3.33
C THR A 186 -4.74 -19.44 2.64
N GLY A 187 -4.36 -18.39 1.93
CA GLY A 187 -3.19 -18.35 1.05
C GLY A 187 -3.46 -18.86 -0.37
N GLN A 188 -4.70 -19.17 -0.69
CA GLN A 188 -5.10 -19.52 -2.06
C GLN A 188 -5.56 -18.25 -2.78
N HIS A 189 -4.96 -17.96 -3.92
CA HIS A 189 -5.28 -16.79 -4.77
C HIS A 189 -6.58 -17.02 -5.58
N ARG A 190 -7.71 -16.93 -4.89
CA ARG A 190 -9.06 -17.07 -5.47
C ARG A 190 -10.09 -16.41 -4.58
N PHE A 191 -11.35 -16.39 -5.02
CA PHE A 191 -12.49 -15.98 -4.23
C PHE A 191 -13.22 -17.19 -3.64
N SER A 192 -13.43 -17.20 -2.32
CA SER A 192 -14.33 -18.15 -1.65
C SER A 192 -14.65 -17.71 -0.20
N GLY A 193 -15.56 -18.42 0.42
CA GLY A 193 -15.75 -18.46 1.88
C GLY A 193 -16.69 -17.43 2.47
N ASP A 194 -17.47 -16.68 1.68
CA ASP A 194 -18.48 -15.76 2.20
C ASP A 194 -19.52 -16.48 3.08
N GLY A 195 -19.86 -15.86 4.21
CA GLY A 195 -20.77 -16.40 5.22
C GLY A 195 -20.11 -17.40 6.17
N GLY A 196 -18.84 -17.75 5.96
CA GLY A 196 -18.06 -18.65 6.80
C GLY A 196 -16.93 -17.96 7.56
N PRO A 197 -16.08 -18.76 8.26
CA PRO A 197 -14.91 -18.25 8.96
C PRO A 197 -13.92 -17.56 8.01
N ALA A 198 -13.47 -16.35 8.34
CA ALA A 198 -12.56 -15.58 7.52
C ALA A 198 -11.20 -16.30 7.30
N THR A 199 -10.74 -17.08 8.28
CA THR A 199 -9.52 -17.88 8.18
C THR A 199 -9.65 -19.08 7.23
N SER A 200 -10.88 -19.44 6.85
CA SER A 200 -11.20 -20.49 5.86
C SER A 200 -11.55 -19.93 4.50
N ALA A 201 -11.68 -18.61 4.38
CA ALA A 201 -11.95 -17.93 3.11
C ALA A 201 -10.66 -17.75 2.28
N ALA A 202 -10.78 -17.76 0.97
CA ALA A 202 -9.68 -17.37 0.09
C ALA A 202 -9.77 -15.88 -0.28
N LEU A 203 -8.63 -15.22 -0.29
CA LEU A 203 -8.41 -13.84 -0.75
C LEU A 203 -7.45 -13.87 -1.94
N ASN A 204 -7.47 -12.82 -2.74
CA ASN A 204 -6.54 -12.68 -3.85
C ASN A 204 -5.93 -11.27 -3.88
N GLU A 205 -4.67 -11.18 -3.44
CA GLU A 205 -3.93 -9.92 -3.33
C GLU A 205 -4.71 -8.86 -2.54
N PRO A 206 -4.91 -9.06 -1.22
CA PRO A 206 -5.48 -8.01 -0.38
C PRO A 206 -4.51 -6.82 -0.35
N THR A 207 -4.99 -5.61 -0.71
CA THR A 207 -4.13 -4.42 -0.90
C THR A 207 -4.45 -3.26 0.02
N ALA A 208 -5.65 -3.19 0.59
CA ALA A 208 -6.01 -2.16 1.55
C ALA A 208 -6.82 -2.72 2.70
N LEU A 209 -6.70 -2.07 3.84
CA LEU A 209 -7.38 -2.42 5.08
C LEU A 209 -7.97 -1.16 5.71
N ALA A 210 -9.17 -1.28 6.27
CA ALA A 210 -9.75 -0.28 7.15
C ALA A 210 -10.42 -0.99 8.32
N VAL A 211 -10.28 -0.47 9.53
CA VAL A 211 -10.90 -1.01 10.73
C VAL A 211 -11.76 0.07 11.37
N ASP A 212 -13.00 -0.26 11.72
CA ASP A 212 -13.89 0.68 12.41
C ASP A 212 -13.78 0.56 13.94
N GLY A 213 -14.35 1.55 14.67
CA GLY A 213 -14.37 1.56 16.13
C GLY A 213 -15.18 0.41 16.77
N LYS A 214 -15.91 -0.39 15.97
CA LYS A 214 -16.63 -1.59 16.39
C LYS A 214 -15.82 -2.87 16.17
N GLY A 215 -14.62 -2.75 15.61
CA GLY A 215 -13.76 -3.87 15.27
C GLY A 215 -14.15 -4.60 13.98
N GLN A 216 -14.91 -3.98 13.09
CA GLN A 216 -15.16 -4.55 11.75
C GLN A 216 -13.94 -4.25 10.87
N LEU A 217 -13.39 -5.27 10.23
CA LEU A 217 -12.26 -5.12 9.32
C LEU A 217 -12.74 -5.21 7.87
N TYR A 218 -12.46 -4.17 7.10
CA TYR A 218 -12.70 -4.11 5.67
C TYR A 218 -11.40 -4.40 4.92
N ILE A 219 -11.50 -5.19 3.85
CA ILE A 219 -10.36 -5.71 3.06
C ILE A 219 -10.64 -5.43 1.59
N ALA A 220 -9.79 -4.68 0.92
CA ALA A 220 -9.79 -4.61 -0.54
C ALA A 220 -9.17 -5.91 -1.08
N ASP A 221 -10.01 -6.82 -1.53
CA ASP A 221 -9.67 -8.10 -2.14
C ASP A 221 -9.46 -7.87 -3.64
N GLN A 222 -8.33 -7.19 -3.96
CA GLN A 222 -8.10 -6.45 -5.20
C GLN A 222 -8.30 -7.30 -6.45
N SER A 223 -7.58 -8.41 -6.57
CA SER A 223 -7.64 -9.27 -7.75
C SER A 223 -8.91 -10.13 -7.83
N ASN A 224 -9.73 -10.11 -6.76
CA ASN A 224 -11.11 -10.61 -6.80
C ASN A 224 -12.14 -9.52 -7.12
N ASN A 225 -11.74 -8.26 -7.35
CA ASN A 225 -12.60 -7.11 -7.63
C ASN A 225 -13.73 -6.93 -6.61
N ARG A 226 -13.39 -7.09 -5.32
CA ARG A 226 -14.35 -7.04 -4.19
C ARG A 226 -13.79 -6.27 -3.01
N VAL A 227 -14.69 -5.78 -2.19
CA VAL A 227 -14.39 -5.41 -0.81
C VAL A 227 -15.07 -6.41 0.12
N ARG A 228 -14.25 -7.02 0.97
CA ARG A 228 -14.72 -8.00 1.97
C ARG A 228 -14.76 -7.34 3.35
N LYS A 229 -15.63 -7.84 4.22
CA LYS A 229 -15.70 -7.41 5.61
C LYS A 229 -15.60 -8.63 6.52
N VAL A 230 -14.76 -8.55 7.53
CA VAL A 230 -14.66 -9.52 8.62
C VAL A 230 -15.29 -8.92 9.86
N ASP A 231 -16.31 -9.56 10.38
CA ASP A 231 -16.83 -9.29 11.70
C ASP A 231 -15.92 -9.98 12.72
N GLN A 232 -15.12 -9.20 13.45
CA GLN A 232 -14.14 -9.78 14.37
C GLN A 232 -14.77 -10.43 15.61
N ALA A 233 -16.01 -10.11 15.94
CA ALA A 233 -16.71 -10.73 17.06
C ALA A 233 -17.15 -12.16 16.72
N THR A 234 -17.55 -12.42 15.48
CA THR A 234 -18.01 -13.73 15.00
C THR A 234 -16.98 -14.47 14.17
N GLY A 235 -15.95 -13.76 13.65
CA GLY A 235 -14.96 -14.30 12.72
C GLY A 235 -15.49 -14.53 11.30
N VAL A 236 -16.73 -14.10 11.00
CA VAL A 236 -17.38 -14.32 9.70
C VAL A 236 -16.93 -13.28 8.69
N ILE A 237 -16.62 -13.71 7.46
CA ILE A 237 -16.33 -12.84 6.32
C ILE A 237 -17.50 -12.77 5.34
N THR A 238 -17.75 -11.59 4.78
CA THR A 238 -18.78 -11.35 3.76
C THR A 238 -18.28 -10.36 2.72
N THR A 239 -18.81 -10.44 1.49
CA THR A 239 -18.61 -9.39 0.47
C THR A 239 -19.56 -8.22 0.78
N VAL A 240 -19.03 -6.99 0.82
CA VAL A 240 -19.80 -5.77 1.04
C VAL A 240 -19.88 -4.88 -0.20
N ALA A 241 -18.98 -5.04 -1.15
CA ALA A 241 -19.04 -4.38 -2.45
C ALA A 241 -18.31 -5.20 -3.50
N GLY A 242 -18.76 -5.12 -4.75
CA GLY A 242 -18.14 -5.79 -5.89
C GLY A 242 -18.75 -7.14 -6.22
N THR A 243 -19.04 -7.38 -7.51
CA THR A 243 -19.54 -8.67 -8.04
C THR A 243 -18.41 -9.65 -8.36
N GLY A 244 -17.16 -9.14 -8.48
CA GLY A 244 -15.99 -9.87 -8.97
C GLY A 244 -15.72 -9.67 -10.45
N GLU A 245 -16.65 -9.09 -11.18
CA GLU A 245 -16.40 -8.65 -12.54
C GLU A 245 -15.61 -7.32 -12.54
N ALA A 246 -14.51 -7.28 -13.30
CA ALA A 246 -13.72 -6.06 -13.46
C ALA A 246 -14.42 -5.10 -14.44
N ALA A 247 -15.31 -4.27 -13.91
CA ALA A 247 -16.09 -3.31 -14.69
C ALA A 247 -16.50 -2.12 -13.83
N TYR A 248 -17.11 -1.11 -14.46
CA TYR A 248 -17.77 0.00 -13.77
C TYR A 248 -19.28 -0.10 -13.99
N THR A 249 -20.00 -0.44 -12.93
CA THR A 249 -21.47 -0.49 -12.92
C THR A 249 -22.02 -0.17 -11.54
N GLY A 250 -23.33 -0.06 -11.45
CA GLY A 250 -24.08 -0.23 -10.21
C GLY A 250 -24.24 1.01 -9.34
N ASP A 251 -23.92 2.23 -9.81
CA ASP A 251 -24.26 3.44 -9.05
C ASP A 251 -25.78 3.53 -8.81
N GLY A 252 -26.17 3.75 -7.54
CA GLY A 252 -27.56 3.74 -7.11
C GLY A 252 -28.13 2.35 -6.76
N MET A 253 -27.33 1.29 -6.84
CA MET A 253 -27.68 -0.09 -6.50
C MET A 253 -27.01 -0.56 -5.21
N PRO A 254 -27.40 -1.72 -4.64
CA PRO A 254 -26.66 -2.35 -3.57
C PRO A 254 -25.19 -2.56 -3.97
N ALA A 255 -24.24 -2.20 -3.09
CA ALA A 255 -22.82 -2.24 -3.40
C ALA A 255 -22.31 -3.65 -3.76
N SER A 256 -22.92 -4.71 -3.20
CA SER A 256 -22.61 -6.10 -3.52
C SER A 256 -23.04 -6.53 -4.93
N GLU A 257 -23.89 -5.75 -5.59
CA GLU A 257 -24.36 -5.97 -6.96
C GLU A 257 -23.67 -5.06 -7.98
N ALA A 258 -22.84 -4.14 -7.51
CA ALA A 258 -22.04 -3.25 -8.35
C ALA A 258 -20.69 -3.90 -8.74
N SER A 259 -20.20 -3.61 -9.93
CA SER A 259 -18.84 -4.02 -10.33
C SER A 259 -17.81 -3.00 -9.91
N LEU A 260 -16.64 -3.49 -9.51
CA LEU A 260 -15.42 -2.73 -9.20
C LEU A 260 -14.27 -3.26 -10.06
N ALA A 261 -13.25 -2.47 -10.27
CA ALA A 261 -12.05 -2.91 -10.99
C ALA A 261 -10.78 -2.60 -10.16
N GLY A 262 -10.21 -3.64 -9.58
CA GLY A 262 -9.00 -3.58 -8.78
C GLY A 262 -9.07 -2.58 -7.62
N PRO A 263 -10.04 -2.69 -6.68
CA PRO A 263 -10.11 -1.77 -5.55
C PRO A 263 -8.82 -1.84 -4.72
N SER A 264 -8.16 -0.71 -4.50
CA SER A 264 -6.85 -0.69 -3.84
C SER A 264 -6.73 0.23 -2.63
N GLY A 265 -7.71 1.08 -2.36
CA GLY A 265 -7.74 1.97 -1.20
C GLY A 265 -9.08 1.93 -0.49
N LEU A 266 -9.07 1.95 0.83
CA LEU A 266 -10.25 1.97 1.69
C LEU A 266 -10.13 3.05 2.76
N ALA A 267 -11.23 3.75 3.02
CA ALA A 267 -11.34 4.64 4.16
C ALA A 267 -12.75 4.62 4.72
N LEU A 268 -12.88 4.85 6.02
CA LEU A 268 -14.17 4.93 6.71
C LEU A 268 -14.48 6.36 7.09
N GLY A 269 -15.66 6.81 6.74
CA GLY A 269 -16.17 8.11 7.14
C GLY A 269 -16.63 8.14 8.60
N PRO A 270 -16.71 9.32 9.21
CA PRO A 270 -17.23 9.48 10.57
C PRO A 270 -18.71 9.10 10.66
N ASP A 271 -19.42 9.07 9.54
CA ASP A 271 -20.79 8.60 9.38
C ASP A 271 -20.88 7.07 9.19
N GLY A 272 -19.75 6.36 9.18
CA GLY A 272 -19.66 4.93 8.93
C GLY A 272 -19.71 4.56 7.44
N ALA A 273 -19.74 5.53 6.54
CA ALA A 273 -19.67 5.25 5.10
C ALA A 273 -18.30 4.66 4.71
N LEU A 274 -18.31 3.66 3.84
CA LEU A 274 -17.11 3.08 3.27
C LEU A 274 -16.78 3.78 1.95
N TYR A 275 -15.58 4.33 1.86
CA TYR A 275 -15.01 4.88 0.64
C TYR A 275 -14.02 3.88 0.03
N ILE A 276 -14.08 3.73 -1.30
CA ILE A 276 -13.31 2.74 -2.06
C ILE A 276 -12.61 3.46 -3.22
N ALA A 277 -11.30 3.34 -3.30
CA ALA A 277 -10.58 3.68 -4.52
C ALA A 277 -10.80 2.55 -5.54
N ASP A 278 -11.66 2.80 -6.50
CA ASP A 278 -12.00 1.92 -7.62
C ASP A 278 -10.99 2.18 -8.74
N THR A 279 -9.78 1.66 -8.54
CA THR A 279 -8.52 2.12 -9.12
C THR A 279 -8.49 2.08 -10.63
N PHE A 280 -8.82 0.92 -11.24
CA PHE A 280 -8.80 0.80 -12.69
C PHE A 280 -10.02 1.44 -13.37
N ASN A 281 -11.05 1.80 -12.59
CA ASN A 281 -12.17 2.62 -13.07
C ASN A 281 -11.91 4.13 -12.92
N GLY A 282 -10.78 4.56 -12.36
CA GLY A 282 -10.44 5.97 -12.17
C GLY A 282 -11.46 6.73 -11.30
N ARG A 283 -11.97 6.09 -10.24
CA ARG A 283 -13.09 6.65 -9.42
C ARG A 283 -12.90 6.40 -7.94
N ILE A 284 -13.53 7.25 -7.15
CA ILE A 284 -13.78 7.00 -5.73
C ILE A 284 -15.26 6.71 -5.55
N ARG A 285 -15.54 5.53 -5.01
CA ARG A 285 -16.91 5.07 -4.73
C ARG A 285 -17.20 5.20 -3.24
N ARG A 286 -18.46 5.48 -2.90
CA ARG A 286 -18.95 5.54 -1.51
C ARG A 286 -20.10 4.55 -1.34
N VAL A 287 -20.01 3.72 -0.32
CA VAL A 287 -21.11 2.85 0.12
C VAL A 287 -21.77 3.52 1.33
N ASP A 288 -23.05 3.74 1.21
CA ASP A 288 -23.85 4.32 2.27
C ASP A 288 -24.08 3.31 3.39
N PRO A 289 -23.81 3.65 4.66
CA PRO A 289 -23.85 2.69 5.77
C PRO A 289 -25.26 2.24 6.14
N GLU A 290 -26.30 3.04 5.84
CA GLU A 290 -27.70 2.72 6.21
C GLU A 290 -28.39 1.91 5.12
N THR A 291 -28.15 2.28 3.85
CA THR A 291 -28.85 1.69 2.71
C THR A 291 -28.04 0.61 2.00
N GLY A 292 -26.72 0.58 2.20
CA GLY A 292 -25.79 -0.29 1.44
C GLY A 292 -25.65 0.09 -0.03
N VAL A 293 -26.19 1.23 -0.46
CA VAL A 293 -26.15 1.69 -1.85
C VAL A 293 -24.79 2.31 -2.15
N ILE A 294 -24.23 1.95 -3.31
CA ILE A 294 -22.97 2.53 -3.81
C ILE A 294 -23.23 3.71 -4.74
N SER A 295 -22.33 4.67 -4.71
CA SER A 295 -22.32 5.83 -5.61
C SER A 295 -20.91 6.31 -5.89
N THR A 296 -20.68 6.91 -7.06
CA THR A 296 -19.43 7.60 -7.38
C THR A 296 -19.44 9.00 -6.75
N VAL A 297 -18.35 9.34 -6.05
CA VAL A 297 -18.20 10.67 -5.41
C VAL A 297 -17.12 11.52 -6.06
N ALA A 298 -16.09 10.89 -6.65
CA ALA A 298 -15.04 11.58 -7.38
C ALA A 298 -14.53 10.71 -8.53
N GLY A 299 -13.98 11.34 -9.57
CA GLY A 299 -13.52 10.66 -10.77
C GLY A 299 -14.63 10.43 -11.79
N ASP A 300 -14.27 10.52 -13.06
CA ASP A 300 -15.17 10.30 -14.20
C ASP A 300 -14.74 9.11 -15.08
N GLY A 301 -13.63 8.45 -14.70
CA GLY A 301 -13.05 7.34 -15.44
C GLY A 301 -12.17 7.75 -16.63
N GLY A 302 -11.98 9.04 -16.83
CA GLY A 302 -11.00 9.59 -17.78
C GLY A 302 -9.60 9.57 -17.18
N GLU A 303 -8.58 9.47 -18.04
CA GLU A 303 -7.21 9.68 -17.64
C GLU A 303 -6.96 11.15 -17.29
N TYR A 304 -6.26 11.38 -16.19
CA TYR A 304 -5.80 12.69 -15.80
C TYR A 304 -4.29 12.81 -16.04
N ARG A 305 -3.90 13.87 -16.75
CA ARG A 305 -2.49 14.27 -16.83
C ARG A 305 -2.40 15.73 -16.45
N TYR A 306 -1.63 16.02 -15.41
CA TYR A 306 -1.45 17.41 -14.96
C TYR A 306 -0.77 18.25 -16.03
N GLN A 307 -1.43 19.34 -16.42
CA GLN A 307 -0.97 20.29 -17.45
C GLN A 307 -0.87 21.72 -16.89
N GLY A 308 -0.47 21.85 -15.64
CA GLY A 308 -0.45 23.11 -14.95
C GLY A 308 -1.86 23.59 -14.56
N ARG A 309 -2.05 24.90 -14.45
CA ARG A 309 -3.33 25.49 -14.01
C ARG A 309 -4.51 25.24 -14.97
N ALA A 310 -4.24 24.85 -16.20
CA ALA A 310 -5.28 24.66 -17.21
C ALA A 310 -6.28 23.55 -16.85
N ASN A 311 -5.85 22.51 -16.12
CA ASN A 311 -6.70 21.39 -15.71
C ASN A 311 -6.62 21.07 -14.20
N GLU A 312 -6.25 22.04 -13.37
CA GLU A 312 -6.07 21.88 -11.93
C GLU A 312 -7.32 21.34 -11.21
N PHE A 313 -8.50 21.68 -11.72
CA PHE A 313 -9.81 21.26 -11.18
C PHE A 313 -10.48 20.14 -11.98
N SER A 314 -9.73 19.40 -12.79
CA SER A 314 -10.27 18.24 -13.50
C SER A 314 -10.83 17.22 -12.51
N THR A 315 -11.97 16.63 -12.84
CA THR A 315 -12.58 15.55 -12.07
C THR A 315 -11.94 14.20 -12.34
N SER A 316 -11.24 14.03 -13.47
CA SER A 316 -10.58 12.78 -13.84
C SER A 316 -9.47 12.43 -12.85
N LEU A 317 -9.32 11.15 -12.58
CA LEU A 317 -8.29 10.55 -11.72
C LEU A 317 -7.56 9.47 -12.49
N SER A 318 -6.21 9.51 -12.49
CA SER A 318 -5.39 8.48 -13.13
C SER A 318 -4.89 7.51 -12.10
N ARG A 319 -5.58 6.40 -11.95
CA ARG A 319 -5.28 5.33 -11.00
C ARG A 319 -5.22 5.82 -9.55
N PRO A 320 -6.37 6.25 -8.96
CA PRO A 320 -6.45 6.54 -7.53
C PRO A 320 -6.13 5.27 -6.74
N TYR A 321 -5.12 5.32 -5.86
CA TYR A 321 -4.67 4.14 -5.13
C TYR A 321 -5.04 4.22 -3.65
N GLY A 322 -4.41 5.11 -2.89
CA GLY A 322 -4.70 5.34 -1.48
C GLY A 322 -5.69 6.47 -1.27
N ILE A 323 -6.51 6.34 -0.25
CA ILE A 323 -7.45 7.37 0.18
C ILE A 323 -7.44 7.54 1.69
N ALA A 324 -7.62 8.77 2.13
CA ALA A 324 -7.84 9.13 3.54
C ALA A 324 -8.90 10.21 3.65
N LEU A 325 -9.56 10.31 4.80
CA LEU A 325 -10.44 11.41 5.10
C LEU A 325 -9.78 12.37 6.09
N ASP A 326 -9.95 13.67 5.84
CA ASP A 326 -9.64 14.67 6.86
C ASP A 326 -10.82 14.86 7.85
N ARG A 327 -10.63 15.67 8.89
CA ARG A 327 -11.64 15.93 9.91
C ARG A 327 -12.95 16.53 9.38
N GLU A 328 -12.88 17.21 8.25
CA GLU A 328 -14.04 17.82 7.60
C GLU A 328 -14.77 16.83 6.67
N GLY A 329 -14.21 15.62 6.52
CA GLY A 329 -14.73 14.57 5.64
C GLY A 329 -14.43 14.80 4.17
N HIS A 330 -13.44 15.63 3.85
CA HIS A 330 -12.87 15.69 2.50
C HIS A 330 -12.01 14.46 2.26
N ILE A 331 -11.93 14.03 1.01
CA ILE A 331 -11.14 12.85 0.65
C ILE A 331 -9.80 13.30 0.07
N LEU A 332 -8.71 12.84 0.67
CA LEU A 332 -7.39 12.89 0.09
C LEU A 332 -7.18 11.64 -0.76
N ILE A 333 -6.62 11.80 -1.94
CA ILE A 333 -6.50 10.76 -2.94
C ILE A 333 -5.06 10.78 -3.47
N THR A 334 -4.38 9.66 -3.40
CA THR A 334 -3.14 9.49 -4.16
C THR A 334 -3.53 9.20 -5.61
N ASP A 335 -3.31 10.15 -6.48
CA ASP A 335 -3.48 10.03 -7.93
C ASP A 335 -2.15 9.55 -8.51
N SER A 336 -1.89 8.23 -8.36
CA SER A 336 -0.55 7.67 -8.40
C SER A 336 0.16 7.83 -9.74
N ASP A 337 -0.53 7.54 -10.85
CA ASP A 337 0.04 7.67 -12.20
C ASP A 337 0.25 9.15 -12.61
N SER A 338 -0.41 10.08 -11.92
CA SER A 338 -0.21 11.52 -12.10
C SER A 338 0.86 12.09 -11.17
N HIS A 339 1.42 11.29 -10.25
CA HIS A 339 2.40 11.72 -9.26
C HIS A 339 1.91 12.87 -8.37
N LEU A 340 0.63 12.83 -7.98
CA LEU A 340 -0.06 13.90 -7.25
C LEU A 340 -0.79 13.39 -6.03
N ILE A 341 -1.01 14.30 -5.09
CA ILE A 341 -2.07 14.16 -4.09
C ILE A 341 -3.20 15.10 -4.48
N ARG A 342 -4.41 14.54 -4.60
CA ARG A 342 -5.63 15.29 -4.90
C ARG A 342 -6.54 15.33 -3.67
N LYS A 343 -7.35 16.37 -3.56
CA LYS A 343 -8.38 16.49 -2.51
C LYS A 343 -9.73 16.68 -3.16
N TRP A 344 -10.68 15.81 -2.86
CA TRP A 344 -12.08 16.03 -3.17
C TRP A 344 -12.74 16.80 -2.02
N ASP A 345 -13.24 17.98 -2.35
CA ASP A 345 -13.96 18.83 -1.40
C ASP A 345 -15.43 18.39 -1.32
N ARG A 346 -15.83 17.85 -0.17
CA ARG A 346 -17.18 17.32 0.09
C ARG A 346 -18.27 18.38 -0.11
N THR A 347 -17.96 19.62 0.23
CA THR A 347 -18.93 20.73 0.19
C THR A 347 -19.09 21.28 -1.22
N LYS A 348 -17.95 21.52 -1.89
CA LYS A 348 -17.93 22.14 -3.23
C LYS A 348 -18.08 21.11 -4.35
N LYS A 349 -17.90 19.82 -4.05
CA LYS A 349 -17.92 18.72 -5.04
C LYS A 349 -16.89 18.88 -6.15
N ILE A 350 -15.72 19.42 -5.82
CA ILE A 350 -14.60 19.61 -6.75
C ILE A 350 -13.40 18.79 -6.30
N VAL A 351 -12.59 18.36 -7.26
CA VAL A 351 -11.28 17.77 -7.04
C VAL A 351 -10.21 18.81 -7.31
N ARG A 352 -9.25 18.98 -6.41
CA ARG A 352 -8.12 19.90 -6.59
C ARG A 352 -6.80 19.22 -6.25
N ARG A 353 -5.71 19.70 -6.78
CA ARG A 353 -4.36 19.31 -6.40
C ARG A 353 -4.00 19.91 -5.03
N VAL A 354 -3.31 19.16 -4.19
CA VAL A 354 -2.80 19.61 -2.88
C VAL A 354 -1.31 19.34 -2.70
N ALA A 355 -0.73 18.41 -3.45
CA ALA A 355 0.72 18.19 -3.50
C ALA A 355 1.14 17.54 -4.82
N GLY A 356 2.41 17.71 -5.15
CA GLY A 356 3.01 17.16 -6.36
C GLY A 356 2.91 18.13 -7.55
N ASN A 357 3.90 18.10 -8.43
CA ASN A 357 3.97 18.89 -9.66
C ASN A 357 3.81 18.04 -10.93
N GLY A 358 3.49 16.74 -10.79
CA GLY A 358 3.32 15.80 -11.89
C GLY A 358 4.62 15.19 -12.43
N MET A 359 5.78 15.50 -11.85
CA MET A 359 7.06 14.92 -12.25
C MET A 359 7.42 13.73 -11.37
N ALA A 360 7.69 12.58 -12.00
CA ALA A 360 8.12 11.34 -11.35
C ALA A 360 9.57 11.43 -10.88
N GLN A 361 9.83 12.15 -9.80
CA GLN A 361 11.16 12.32 -9.21
C GLN A 361 11.05 12.73 -7.74
N PHE A 362 12.20 12.84 -7.05
CA PHE A 362 12.27 13.42 -5.71
C PHE A 362 12.65 14.90 -5.76
N GLY A 363 11.97 15.74 -4.97
CA GLY A 363 12.33 17.14 -4.81
C GLY A 363 11.33 17.94 -3.97
N GLY A 364 11.75 19.14 -3.58
CA GLY A 364 10.87 20.14 -2.97
C GLY A 364 10.74 20.09 -1.45
N ASP A 365 11.59 19.35 -0.70
CA ASP A 365 11.62 19.41 0.76
C ASP A 365 11.90 20.84 1.25
N GLY A 366 11.20 21.26 2.31
CA GLY A 366 11.25 22.62 2.87
C GLY A 366 10.43 23.65 2.09
N GLY A 367 9.84 23.26 0.95
CA GLY A 367 9.06 24.13 0.06
C GLY A 367 7.54 23.89 0.08
N PRO A 368 6.79 24.63 -0.77
CA PRO A 368 5.36 24.43 -0.94
C PRO A 368 5.05 23.01 -1.45
N PRO A 369 4.01 22.34 -0.93
CA PRO A 369 3.66 20.99 -1.37
C PRO A 369 3.30 20.89 -2.84
N GLU A 370 2.73 21.94 -3.41
CA GLU A 370 2.32 21.98 -4.82
C GLU A 370 3.50 22.05 -5.79
N ASP A 371 4.67 22.48 -5.31
CA ASP A 371 5.88 22.62 -6.11
C ASP A 371 6.81 21.39 -5.95
N CYS A 372 6.51 20.49 -5.00
CA CYS A 372 7.29 19.28 -4.80
C CYS A 372 7.11 18.29 -5.96
N SER A 373 8.04 17.38 -6.11
CA SER A 373 7.89 16.21 -6.96
C SER A 373 7.66 14.97 -6.10
N LEU A 374 6.75 14.11 -6.55
CA LEU A 374 6.41 12.81 -5.96
C LEU A 374 6.64 11.73 -7.02
N ASN A 375 6.82 10.48 -6.59
CA ASN A 375 7.00 9.39 -7.53
C ASN A 375 6.11 8.19 -7.15
N TYR A 376 4.98 8.06 -7.84
CA TYR A 376 3.93 7.07 -7.58
C TYR A 376 3.56 7.02 -6.08
N PRO A 377 2.94 8.07 -5.52
CA PRO A 377 2.47 8.03 -4.14
C PRO A 377 1.33 7.01 -4.02
N PHE A 378 1.45 6.01 -3.13
CA PHE A 378 0.42 5.00 -2.93
C PHE A 378 -0.37 5.17 -1.64
N GLY A 379 0.27 5.55 -0.54
CA GLY A 379 -0.40 5.74 0.74
C GLY A 379 -0.53 7.20 1.14
N VAL A 380 -1.64 7.55 1.78
CA VAL A 380 -1.86 8.86 2.41
C VAL A 380 -2.65 8.68 3.70
N VAL A 381 -2.26 9.40 4.75
CA VAL A 381 -3.02 9.52 6.01
C VAL A 381 -2.92 10.93 6.56
N VAL A 382 -3.86 11.29 7.43
CA VAL A 382 -3.90 12.61 8.09
C VAL A 382 -3.98 12.39 9.59
N ASP A 383 -3.16 13.13 10.33
CA ASP A 383 -3.24 13.12 11.79
C ASP A 383 -4.31 14.10 12.32
N ASP A 384 -4.52 14.04 13.61
CA ASP A 384 -5.46 14.92 14.32
C ASP A 384 -5.13 16.40 14.27
N ARG A 385 -3.92 16.77 13.90
CA ARG A 385 -3.48 18.17 13.76
C ARG A 385 -3.66 18.68 12.34
N GLY A 386 -4.03 17.78 11.40
CA GLY A 386 -4.15 18.08 9.98
C GLY A 386 -2.86 17.87 9.19
N ASN A 387 -1.79 17.36 9.81
CA ASN A 387 -0.59 16.99 9.05
C ASN A 387 -0.90 15.79 8.15
N MET A 388 -0.49 15.88 6.90
CA MET A 388 -0.68 14.84 5.90
C MET A 388 0.63 14.09 5.70
N TYR A 389 0.59 12.76 5.83
CA TYR A 389 1.72 11.88 5.55
C TYR A 389 1.47 11.17 4.23
N ILE A 390 2.52 11.01 3.42
CA ILE A 390 2.47 10.47 2.06
C ILE A 390 3.54 9.40 1.91
N ALA A 391 3.16 8.19 1.52
CA ALA A 391 4.10 7.19 1.06
C ALA A 391 4.52 7.54 -0.38
N ASP A 392 5.67 8.17 -0.51
CA ASP A 392 6.30 8.58 -1.77
C ASP A 392 7.11 7.40 -2.31
N THR A 393 6.39 6.41 -2.85
CA THR A 393 6.77 5.00 -2.96
C THR A 393 8.07 4.77 -3.73
N PHE A 394 8.16 5.24 -4.97
CA PHE A 394 9.37 5.04 -5.78
C PHE A 394 10.46 6.08 -5.52
N ASN A 395 10.22 7.02 -4.60
CA ASN A 395 11.28 7.81 -3.98
C ASN A 395 11.80 7.15 -2.69
N HIS A 396 11.27 5.99 -2.30
CA HIS A 396 11.67 5.24 -1.11
C HIS A 396 11.63 6.09 0.17
N ARG A 397 10.56 6.89 0.33
CA ARG A 397 10.38 7.85 1.42
C ARG A 397 8.96 7.92 1.92
N VAL A 398 8.82 8.42 3.11
CA VAL A 398 7.56 9.00 3.60
C VAL A 398 7.76 10.50 3.76
N ARG A 399 6.85 11.28 3.17
CA ARG A 399 6.84 12.74 3.22
C ARG A 399 5.72 13.21 4.15
N MET A 400 5.88 14.37 4.76
CA MET A 400 4.85 15.00 5.59
C MET A 400 4.63 16.45 5.14
N ILE A 401 3.36 16.82 5.00
CA ILE A 401 2.94 18.21 4.85
C ILE A 401 2.44 18.66 6.20
N ALA A 402 3.08 19.70 6.75
CA ALA A 402 2.67 20.28 8.01
C ALA A 402 1.44 21.19 7.83
N ALA A 403 0.44 21.04 8.73
CA ALA A 403 -0.78 21.82 8.72
C ALA A 403 -0.59 23.31 9.06
#